data_a9b001de855dbeaef46308588ce5565a
#
_entry.id   a9b001de855dbeaef46308588ce5565a
#
_cell.length_a   1.000
_cell.length_b   1.000
_cell.length_c   1.000
_cell.angle_alpha   90.00
_cell.angle_beta   90.00
_cell.angle_gamma   90.00
#
_symmetry.space_group_name_H-M   'P 1'
#
loop_
_entity.id
_entity.type
_entity.pdbx_description
1 polymer ?
#
loop_
_entity_poly.entity_id
_entity_poly.type
_entity_poly.pdbx_seq_one_letter_code
_entity_poly.pdbx_strand_id
1 'polypeptide(L)'
;MRQMTLVGFLQAQNCTNFAASWRHPDSRVDSTSPDFYRHIGKVLEEGKFHLGFFDDRLAMPDMLGGNHEHTVEGGIRCVKMDPVTVLMTMGMATERMGLGSTYSTTYYEPFHVARVFATLDLELLLQQDIYQYGNDNNFLPQRLILFQNQLQ
;
A
#
# COMPACT_ATOMS: atom_id res chain seq x y z
N MET A 1 21.63 -2.46 20.68
CA MET A 1 20.20 -2.38 21.12
C MET A 1 19.33 -2.83 19.96
N ARG A 2 18.32 -3.68 20.17
CA ARG A 2 17.32 -3.98 19.14
C ARG A 2 16.37 -2.80 19.05
N GLN A 3 16.22 -2.20 17.88
CA GLN A 3 15.21 -1.16 17.63
C GLN A 3 13.89 -1.82 17.25
N MET A 4 12.78 -1.25 17.71
CA MET A 4 11.44 -1.63 17.29
C MET A 4 11.17 -1.06 15.90
N THR A 5 10.67 -1.91 15.00
CA THR A 5 10.24 -1.49 13.65
C THR A 5 8.77 -1.11 13.70
N LEU A 6 8.45 0.12 13.31
CA LEU A 6 7.06 0.60 13.18
C LEU A 6 6.59 0.42 11.75
N VAL A 7 5.43 -0.21 11.60
CA VAL A 7 4.79 -0.45 10.30
C VAL A 7 3.40 0.18 10.29
N GLY A 8 3.15 1.04 9.33
CA GLY A 8 1.80 1.56 9.04
C GLY A 8 1.04 0.53 8.21
N PHE A 9 0.03 -0.12 8.80
CA PHE A 9 -0.82 -1.07 8.10
C PHE A 9 -1.98 -0.34 7.41
N LEU A 10 -2.05 -0.43 6.11
CA LEU A 10 -2.95 0.34 5.25
C LEU A 10 -3.78 -0.58 4.33
N GLN A 11 -4.87 -0.02 3.82
CA GLN A 11 -5.71 -0.67 2.83
C GLN A 11 -6.12 0.34 1.76
N ALA A 12 -5.91 0.00 0.49
CA ALA A 12 -6.29 0.84 -0.66
C ALA A 12 -7.78 0.65 -1.02
N GLN A 13 -8.66 0.98 -0.07
CA GLN A 13 -10.09 0.75 -0.19
C GLN A 13 -10.91 1.83 0.55
N ASN A 14 -12.22 1.86 0.25
CA ASN A 14 -13.14 2.87 0.78
C ASN A 14 -13.53 2.69 2.24
N CYS A 15 -13.40 1.49 2.78
CA CYS A 15 -13.67 1.22 4.19
C CYS A 15 -12.83 0.04 4.70
N THR A 16 -12.70 -0.02 6.02
CA THR A 16 -12.02 -1.10 6.73
C THR A 16 -12.96 -2.32 6.93
N ASN A 17 -12.75 -3.08 7.98
CA ASN A 17 -13.60 -4.21 8.35
C ASN A 17 -14.96 -3.80 8.92
N PHE A 18 -15.17 -2.52 9.22
CA PHE A 18 -16.44 -2.01 9.73
C PHE A 18 -17.36 -1.63 8.58
N ALA A 19 -18.55 -2.21 8.55
CA ALA A 19 -19.58 -1.88 7.58
C ALA A 19 -19.90 -0.39 7.62
N ALA A 20 -20.03 0.22 6.44
CA ALA A 20 -20.41 1.61 6.28
C ALA A 20 -19.52 2.63 7.03
N SER A 21 -18.27 2.29 7.36
CA SER A 21 -17.32 3.22 8.00
C SER A 21 -17.07 4.48 7.15
N TRP A 22 -17.21 4.39 5.84
CA TRP A 22 -17.12 5.51 4.91
C TRP A 22 -18.24 6.56 5.06
N ARG A 23 -19.35 6.21 5.75
CA ARG A 23 -20.48 7.12 6.05
C ARG A 23 -20.25 7.98 7.28
N HIS A 24 -19.17 7.73 8.04
CA HIS A 24 -18.88 8.56 9.22
C HIS A 24 -18.62 10.02 8.79
N PRO A 25 -19.18 11.03 9.50
CA PRO A 25 -19.02 12.44 9.12
C PRO A 25 -17.57 12.90 8.96
N ASP A 26 -16.68 12.35 9.78
CA ASP A 26 -15.27 12.68 9.76
C ASP A 26 -14.46 11.82 8.77
N SER A 27 -15.11 10.90 8.04
CA SER A 27 -14.44 10.11 7.03
C SER A 27 -14.09 10.97 5.83
N ARG A 28 -12.85 10.87 5.38
CA ARG A 28 -12.44 11.48 4.12
C ARG A 28 -13.01 10.65 2.97
N VAL A 29 -13.66 11.35 2.04
CA VAL A 29 -14.25 10.73 0.85
C VAL A 29 -13.30 10.67 -0.34
N ASP A 30 -12.07 11.10 -0.15
CA ASP A 30 -11.03 11.20 -1.18
C ASP A 30 -10.07 9.99 -1.19
N SER A 31 -10.52 8.82 -0.68
CA SER A 31 -9.71 7.59 -0.60
C SER A 31 -9.21 7.06 -1.96
N THR A 32 -9.71 7.59 -3.07
CA THR A 32 -9.21 7.29 -4.42
C THR A 32 -8.27 8.37 -4.96
N SER A 33 -8.07 9.46 -4.21
CA SER A 33 -7.21 10.56 -4.64
C SER A 33 -5.73 10.25 -4.41
N PRO A 34 -4.84 10.53 -5.37
CA PRO A 34 -3.40 10.46 -5.15
C PRO A 34 -2.92 11.34 -3.98
N ASP A 35 -3.53 12.49 -3.77
CA ASP A 35 -3.15 13.41 -2.70
C ASP A 35 -3.43 12.86 -1.31
N PHE A 36 -4.47 12.02 -1.16
CA PHE A 36 -4.74 11.29 0.07
C PHE A 36 -3.57 10.38 0.45
N TYR A 37 -3.04 9.60 -0.49
CA TYR A 37 -1.93 8.68 -0.23
C TYR A 37 -0.59 9.40 -0.08
N ARG A 38 -0.37 10.48 -0.82
CA ARG A 38 0.80 11.35 -0.60
C ARG A 38 0.82 11.92 0.82
N HIS A 39 -0.35 12.36 1.30
CA HIS A 39 -0.49 12.87 2.65
C HIS A 39 -0.22 11.78 3.69
N ILE A 40 -0.80 10.59 3.55
CA ILE A 40 -0.54 9.46 4.45
C ILE A 40 0.95 9.12 4.47
N GLY A 41 1.60 9.04 3.31
CA GLY A 41 3.03 8.77 3.22
C GLY A 41 3.86 9.75 4.04
N LYS A 42 3.62 11.04 3.86
CA LYS A 42 4.32 12.11 4.60
C LYS A 42 4.08 12.01 6.11
N VAL A 43 2.85 11.81 6.54
CA VAL A 43 2.52 11.67 7.97
C VAL A 43 3.22 10.47 8.61
N LEU A 44 3.25 9.33 7.91
CA LEU A 44 3.97 8.15 8.39
C LEU A 44 5.48 8.40 8.48
N GLU A 45 6.07 9.03 7.46
CA GLU A 45 7.50 9.34 7.46
C GLU A 45 7.88 10.35 8.54
N GLU A 46 7.10 11.41 8.74
CA GLU A 46 7.24 12.37 9.82
C GLU A 46 7.12 11.69 11.20
N GLY A 47 6.18 10.73 11.32
CA GLY A 47 5.99 9.89 12.50
C GLY A 47 7.08 8.83 12.71
N LYS A 48 8.14 8.81 11.87
CA LYS A 48 9.26 7.85 11.95
C LYS A 48 8.85 6.39 11.79
N PHE A 49 7.81 6.13 11.02
CA PHE A 49 7.50 4.78 10.58
C PHE A 49 8.56 4.28 9.61
N HIS A 50 8.92 3.01 9.75
CA HIS A 50 9.94 2.38 8.91
C HIS A 50 9.35 1.88 7.59
N LEU A 51 8.05 1.49 7.60
CA LEU A 51 7.38 0.86 6.47
C LEU A 51 5.91 1.29 6.40
N GLY A 52 5.46 1.67 5.22
CA GLY A 52 4.05 1.71 4.86
C GLY A 52 3.69 0.42 4.12
N PHE A 53 2.76 -0.36 4.69
CA PHE A 53 2.38 -1.67 4.16
C PHE A 53 0.91 -1.70 3.77
N PHE A 54 0.63 -2.13 2.54
CA PHE A 54 -0.74 -2.33 2.06
C PHE A 54 -1.13 -3.80 2.07
N ASP A 55 -2.21 -4.11 2.77
CA ASP A 55 -2.92 -5.38 2.63
C ASP A 55 -3.81 -5.35 1.37
N ASP A 56 -3.75 -6.40 0.59
CA ASP A 56 -4.64 -6.63 -0.54
C ASP A 56 -5.37 -7.95 -0.42
N ARG A 57 -6.65 -7.93 -0.76
CA ARG A 57 -7.52 -9.10 -0.84
C ARG A 57 -8.33 -9.04 -2.12
N LEU A 58 -8.12 -9.99 -2.99
CA LEU A 58 -8.79 -10.07 -4.30
C LEU A 58 -10.21 -10.65 -4.22
N ALA A 59 -10.70 -10.95 -3.02
CA ALA A 59 -12.04 -11.47 -2.80
C ALA A 59 -12.92 -10.48 -2.04
N MET A 60 -14.20 -10.48 -2.37
CA MET A 60 -15.26 -9.76 -1.66
C MET A 60 -15.98 -10.72 -0.71
N PRO A 61 -16.31 -10.30 0.53
CA PRO A 61 -17.02 -11.17 1.46
C PRO A 61 -18.41 -11.59 0.96
N ASP A 62 -18.75 -12.86 1.10
CA ASP A 62 -20.02 -13.48 0.71
C ASP A 62 -20.68 -14.28 1.85
N MET A 63 -20.19 -14.12 3.08
CA MET A 63 -20.54 -14.98 4.21
C MET A 63 -21.99 -14.87 4.63
N LEU A 64 -22.61 -13.68 4.50
CA LEU A 64 -24.00 -13.49 4.89
C LEU A 64 -24.91 -13.74 3.69
N GLY A 65 -25.78 -14.76 3.82
CA GLY A 65 -26.72 -15.14 2.76
C GLY A 65 -26.08 -15.89 1.57
N GLY A 66 -24.79 -16.20 1.61
CA GLY A 66 -24.09 -16.88 0.53
C GLY A 66 -23.99 -16.08 -0.77
N ASN A 67 -24.08 -14.74 -0.67
CA ASN A 67 -23.97 -13.81 -1.79
C ASN A 67 -23.29 -12.51 -1.37
N HIS A 68 -23.10 -11.58 -2.32
CA HIS A 68 -22.42 -10.31 -2.08
C HIS A 68 -23.37 -9.12 -1.80
N GLU A 69 -24.68 -9.32 -1.70
CA GLU A 69 -25.65 -8.23 -1.58
C GLU A 69 -25.37 -7.33 -0.37
N HIS A 70 -25.24 -7.91 0.81
CA HIS A 70 -24.94 -7.14 2.03
C HIS A 70 -23.58 -6.44 1.99
N THR A 71 -22.62 -7.07 1.34
CA THR A 71 -21.29 -6.51 1.16
C THR A 71 -21.33 -5.26 0.28
N VAL A 72 -22.08 -5.32 -0.81
CA VAL A 72 -22.27 -4.19 -1.72
C VAL A 72 -23.13 -3.09 -1.08
N GLU A 73 -24.25 -3.46 -0.44
CA GLU A 73 -25.15 -2.52 0.25
C GLU A 73 -24.43 -1.75 1.37
N GLY A 74 -23.61 -2.45 2.15
CA GLY A 74 -22.79 -1.86 3.21
C GLY A 74 -21.54 -1.14 2.73
N GLY A 75 -21.21 -1.25 1.45
CA GLY A 75 -19.97 -0.70 0.88
C GLY A 75 -18.70 -1.31 1.46
N ILE A 76 -18.76 -2.56 1.91
CA ILE A 76 -17.65 -3.25 2.59
C ILE A 76 -16.67 -3.76 1.55
N ARG A 77 -15.49 -3.15 1.49
CA ARG A 77 -14.40 -3.59 0.58
C ARG A 77 -14.80 -3.69 -0.90
N CYS A 78 -15.81 -2.93 -1.31
CA CYS A 78 -16.31 -2.96 -2.68
C CYS A 78 -15.45 -2.13 -3.64
N VAL A 79 -14.92 -1.01 -3.15
CA VAL A 79 -14.03 -0.13 -3.92
C VAL A 79 -12.62 -0.39 -3.44
N LYS A 80 -11.83 -1.02 -4.29
CA LYS A 80 -10.41 -1.31 -4.04
C LYS A 80 -9.58 -0.80 -5.20
N MET A 81 -8.42 -0.28 -4.87
CA MET A 81 -7.39 0.03 -5.85
C MET A 81 -6.27 -1.00 -5.74
N ASP A 82 -5.57 -1.24 -6.83
CA ASP A 82 -4.36 -2.04 -6.81
C ASP A 82 -3.32 -1.33 -5.92
N PRO A 83 -2.87 -1.97 -4.83
CA PRO A 83 -1.98 -1.33 -3.87
C PRO A 83 -0.62 -0.98 -4.47
N VAL A 84 -0.17 -1.66 -5.52
CA VAL A 84 1.10 -1.38 -6.19
C VAL A 84 1.12 0.01 -6.80
N THR A 85 0.03 0.44 -7.43
CA THR A 85 -0.09 1.79 -7.99
C THR A 85 -0.14 2.87 -6.90
N VAL A 86 -0.75 2.53 -5.77
CA VAL A 86 -0.81 3.41 -4.59
C VAL A 86 0.56 3.54 -3.91
N LEU A 87 1.34 2.44 -3.85
CA LEU A 87 2.72 2.47 -3.35
C LEU A 87 3.58 3.47 -4.12
N MET A 88 3.45 3.50 -5.45
CA MET A 88 4.16 4.47 -6.29
C MET A 88 3.84 5.90 -5.89
N THR A 89 2.55 6.20 -5.69
CA THR A 89 2.08 7.52 -5.27
C THR A 89 2.66 7.94 -3.91
N MET A 90 2.73 7.02 -2.96
CA MET A 90 3.36 7.27 -1.65
C MET A 90 4.88 7.41 -1.77
N GLY A 91 5.51 6.56 -2.56
CA GLY A 91 6.95 6.55 -2.77
C GLY A 91 7.46 7.86 -3.33
N MET A 92 6.73 8.45 -4.26
CA MET A 92 7.04 9.76 -4.84
C MET A 92 6.87 10.93 -3.87
N ALA A 93 6.23 10.72 -2.73
CA ALA A 93 6.01 11.75 -1.71
C ALA A 93 6.88 11.58 -0.45
N THR A 94 7.68 10.52 -0.39
CA THR A 94 8.51 10.15 0.77
C THR A 94 9.96 9.88 0.32
N GLU A 95 10.92 10.09 1.22
CA GLU A 95 12.35 9.96 0.92
C GLU A 95 12.96 8.66 1.45
N ARG A 96 12.53 8.22 2.62
CA ARG A 96 13.22 7.17 3.39
C ARG A 96 12.33 6.01 3.83
N MET A 97 11.02 6.19 3.79
CA MET A 97 10.09 5.17 4.26
C MET A 97 10.10 3.96 3.32
N GLY A 98 10.23 2.77 3.88
CA GLY A 98 10.03 1.53 3.15
C GLY A 98 8.59 1.39 2.70
N LEU A 99 8.38 0.72 1.58
CA LEU A 99 7.06 0.48 0.99
C LEU A 99 6.87 -1.02 0.79
N GLY A 100 5.70 -1.50 1.11
CA GLY A 100 5.39 -2.92 0.99
C GLY A 100 3.93 -3.19 0.66
N SER A 101 3.69 -4.27 -0.04
CA SER A 101 2.33 -4.71 -0.35
C SER A 101 2.22 -6.23 -0.38
N THR A 102 1.04 -6.70 -0.04
CA THR A 102 0.60 -8.04 -0.41
C THR A 102 0.39 -8.11 -1.91
N TYR A 103 0.87 -9.18 -2.53
CA TYR A 103 0.62 -9.48 -3.93
C TYR A 103 0.38 -10.97 -4.12
N SER A 104 -0.70 -11.35 -4.79
CA SER A 104 -1.09 -12.75 -4.90
C SER A 104 -0.30 -13.47 -5.98
N THR A 105 0.49 -14.48 -5.61
CA THR A 105 1.17 -15.36 -6.56
C THR A 105 0.27 -16.46 -7.13
N THR A 106 -0.96 -16.57 -6.61
CA THR A 106 -1.97 -17.49 -7.16
C THR A 106 -2.66 -16.92 -8.40
N TYR A 107 -2.88 -15.60 -8.40
CA TYR A 107 -3.62 -14.93 -9.48
C TYR A 107 -2.74 -14.23 -10.50
N TYR A 108 -1.48 -13.95 -10.15
CA TYR A 108 -0.56 -13.24 -11.04
C TYR A 108 0.62 -14.13 -11.43
N GLU A 109 0.92 -14.14 -12.72
CA GLU A 109 2.07 -14.85 -13.26
C GLU A 109 3.39 -14.28 -12.69
N PRO A 110 4.36 -15.13 -12.30
CA PRO A 110 5.58 -14.68 -11.66
C PRO A 110 6.38 -13.64 -12.44
N PHE A 111 6.39 -13.76 -13.77
CA PHE A 111 7.07 -12.79 -14.64
C PHE A 111 6.46 -11.39 -14.52
N HIS A 112 5.13 -11.29 -14.50
CA HIS A 112 4.45 -10.00 -14.37
C HIS A 112 4.68 -9.37 -13.00
N VAL A 113 4.64 -10.19 -11.96
CA VAL A 113 4.95 -9.76 -10.59
C VAL A 113 6.37 -9.20 -10.51
N ALA A 114 7.35 -9.97 -10.96
CA ALA A 114 8.75 -9.55 -10.96
C ALA A 114 8.97 -8.25 -11.75
N ARG A 115 8.36 -8.13 -12.93
CA ARG A 115 8.47 -6.94 -13.76
C ARG A 115 7.89 -5.69 -13.10
N VAL A 116 6.71 -5.80 -12.50
CA VAL A 116 6.04 -4.68 -11.83
C VAL A 116 6.89 -4.18 -10.66
N PHE A 117 7.32 -5.09 -9.78
CA PHE A 117 8.11 -4.71 -8.60
C PHE A 117 9.51 -4.22 -8.95
N ALA A 118 10.15 -4.79 -9.97
CA ALA A 118 11.44 -4.28 -10.46
C ALA A 118 11.30 -2.86 -11.05
N THR A 119 10.18 -2.56 -11.72
CA THR A 119 9.92 -1.22 -12.25
C THR A 119 9.71 -0.23 -11.11
N LEU A 120 8.89 -0.57 -10.11
CA LEU A 120 8.68 0.28 -8.95
C LEU A 120 9.99 0.57 -8.20
N ASP A 121 10.81 -0.44 -7.99
CA ASP A 121 12.08 -0.31 -7.29
C ASP A 121 13.01 0.64 -8.06
N LEU A 122 13.12 0.47 -9.38
CA LEU A 122 13.92 1.34 -10.24
C LEU A 122 13.44 2.80 -10.22
N GLU A 123 12.14 3.04 -10.37
CA GLU A 123 11.57 4.39 -10.37
C GLU A 123 11.77 5.09 -9.02
N LEU A 124 11.62 4.37 -7.91
CA LEU A 124 11.81 4.91 -6.58
C LEU A 124 13.29 5.15 -6.24
N LEU A 125 14.20 4.33 -6.77
CA LEU A 125 15.65 4.54 -6.66
C LEU A 125 16.09 5.76 -7.45
N LEU A 126 15.67 5.91 -8.69
CA LEU A 126 16.02 7.06 -9.54
C LEU A 126 15.54 8.38 -8.93
N GLN A 127 14.41 8.38 -8.23
CA GLN A 127 13.95 9.57 -7.52
C GLN A 127 14.91 9.98 -6.38
N GLN A 128 15.54 9.02 -5.69
CA GLN A 128 16.52 9.31 -4.65
C GLN A 128 17.84 9.82 -5.22
N ASP A 129 18.30 9.28 -6.34
CA ASP A 129 19.58 9.65 -6.95
C ASP A 129 19.59 11.09 -7.45
N ILE A 130 18.46 11.64 -7.86
CA ILE A 130 18.34 13.05 -8.24
C ILE A 130 18.64 13.99 -7.06
N TYR A 131 18.37 13.54 -5.84
CA TYR A 131 18.64 14.32 -4.62
C TYR A 131 19.96 13.98 -3.92
N GLN A 132 20.60 12.84 -4.24
CA GLN A 132 21.80 12.36 -3.55
C GLN A 132 23.12 12.48 -4.34
N TYR A 133 23.15 13.10 -5.49
CA TYR A 133 24.40 13.32 -6.24
C TYR A 133 25.40 14.24 -5.52
N GLY A 134 25.36 14.29 -4.20
CA GLY A 134 26.19 15.13 -3.36
C GLY A 134 26.95 14.48 -2.21
N ASN A 135 26.62 13.28 -1.74
CA ASN A 135 27.40 12.67 -0.65
C ASN A 135 27.12 11.16 -0.44
N ASP A 136 28.23 10.44 -0.40
CA ASP A 136 28.47 9.15 0.25
C ASP A 136 28.00 7.84 -0.39
N ASN A 137 29.05 7.09 -0.76
CA ASN A 137 29.12 5.67 -1.11
C ASN A 137 28.57 4.73 0.00
N ASN A 138 27.29 4.74 0.32
CA ASN A 138 26.72 3.76 1.23
C ASN A 138 25.31 3.34 0.86
N PHE A 139 25.23 2.08 0.41
CA PHE A 139 24.09 1.20 0.48
C PHE A 139 22.74 1.82 0.10
N LEU A 140 22.29 1.59 -1.13
CA LEU A 140 20.91 1.81 -1.55
C LEU A 140 19.97 0.94 -0.67
N PRO A 141 19.15 1.52 0.21
CA PRO A 141 18.19 0.74 0.95
C PRO A 141 17.13 0.25 -0.03
N GLN A 142 16.93 -1.06 -0.11
CA GLN A 142 15.76 -1.62 -0.78
C GLN A 142 14.52 -1.03 -0.11
N ARG A 143 13.81 -0.13 -0.79
CA ARG A 143 12.60 0.49 -0.27
C ARG A 143 11.37 -0.38 -0.45
N LEU A 144 11.45 -1.37 -1.31
CA LEU A 144 10.31 -2.19 -1.68
C LEU A 144 10.37 -3.57 -1.04
N ILE A 145 9.31 -3.95 -0.33
CA ILE A 145 9.16 -5.26 0.30
C ILE A 145 7.92 -5.93 -0.26
N LEU A 146 8.10 -7.08 -0.90
CA LEU A 146 7.01 -7.92 -1.38
C LEU A 146 6.64 -8.97 -0.32
N PHE A 147 5.36 -9.02 0.04
CA PHE A 147 4.81 -10.10 0.84
C PHE A 147 3.96 -11.03 -0.01
N GLN A 148 4.36 -12.28 -0.06
CA GLN A 148 3.61 -13.33 -0.74
C GLN A 148 2.44 -13.77 0.13
N ASN A 149 1.21 -13.63 -0.37
CA ASN A 149 0.03 -14.16 0.28
C ASN A 149 -0.32 -15.51 -0.36
N GLN A 150 -0.08 -16.60 0.35
CA GLN A 150 -0.63 -17.91 0.00
C GLN A 150 -2.00 -17.99 0.68
N LEU A 151 -3.05 -17.72 -0.07
CA LEU A 151 -4.41 -18.10 0.33
C LEU A 151 -4.53 -19.62 0.10
N GLN A 152 -4.56 -20.39 1.18
CA GLN A 152 -5.09 -21.74 1.19
C GLN A 152 -6.61 -21.69 1.18
#